data_6623a71f991286f89d9fff8afa095bd0
#
_entry.id   6623a71f991286f89d9fff8afa095bd0
#
_cell.length_a   1.000
_cell.length_b   1.000
_cell.length_c   1.000
_cell.angle_alpha   90.00
_cell.angle_beta   90.00
_cell.angle_gamma   90.00
#
_symmetry.space_group_name_H-M   'P 1'
#
loop_
_entity.id
_entity.type
_entity.pdbx_description
1 polymer ?
#
loop_
_entity_poly.entity_id
_entity_poly.type
_entity_poly.pdbx_seq_one_letter_code
_entity_poly.pdbx_strand_id
1 'polypeptide(L)'
;PTPHLDGRHAVFGETVKGDEVIDIIAKAPRDERNRPKKDIKIKKITIIANGKDAKAFNAVEVFNNYFKIIEVRKSKGIEAAKVLNEEFKKQEAELKALPSGIKILSVVQGSGEKPQQNQLVLVNYAGYLENGTLFDSNIKEVEEQFGKYNALRDRQNGYKPIPFPYTPSAGLIPGFKEALLTMKVGDKIRVFIPSSLGYGEAGADDVIPPNSNLVFDIEITDIAK
;
A
#
# COMPACT_ATOMS: atom_id res chain seq x y z
N PRO A 1 2.02 -32.47 4.49
CA PRO A 1 2.23 -31.28 5.30
C PRO A 1 2.85 -30.16 4.49
N THR A 2 2.35 -28.93 4.63
CA THR A 2 2.81 -27.74 3.91
C THR A 2 3.24 -26.65 4.90
N PRO A 3 4.29 -26.86 5.72
CA PRO A 3 4.68 -25.97 6.79
C PRO A 3 4.98 -24.53 6.33
N HIS A 4 5.37 -24.36 5.05
CA HIS A 4 5.62 -23.05 4.46
C HIS A 4 4.37 -22.17 4.31
N LEU A 5 3.18 -22.75 4.48
CA LEU A 5 1.90 -22.02 4.47
C LEU A 5 1.42 -21.64 5.88
N ASP A 6 2.05 -22.21 6.92
CA ASP A 6 1.63 -21.95 8.31
C ASP A 6 1.79 -20.48 8.67
N GLY A 7 0.78 -19.93 9.33
CA GLY A 7 0.71 -18.51 9.69
C GLY A 7 0.43 -17.54 8.54
N ARG A 8 0.36 -18.02 7.29
CA ARG A 8 0.09 -17.20 6.10
C ARG A 8 -1.23 -17.55 5.40
N HIS A 9 -1.69 -18.80 5.54
CA HIS A 9 -2.89 -19.31 4.88
C HIS A 9 -3.79 -19.99 5.90
N ALA A 10 -5.10 -19.87 5.70
CA ALA A 10 -6.09 -20.57 6.53
C ALA A 10 -6.40 -21.94 5.92
N VAL A 11 -6.50 -22.95 6.77
CA VAL A 11 -7.07 -24.24 6.38
C VAL A 11 -8.58 -24.10 6.35
N PHE A 12 -9.19 -24.30 5.18
CA PHE A 12 -10.64 -24.18 4.98
C PHE A 12 -11.34 -25.52 4.73
N GLY A 13 -10.59 -26.60 4.66
CA GLY A 13 -11.14 -27.94 4.46
C GLY A 13 -10.06 -29.00 4.28
N GLU A 14 -10.49 -30.25 4.32
CA GLU A 14 -9.66 -31.43 4.06
C GLU A 14 -10.38 -32.38 3.11
N THR A 15 -9.63 -33.18 2.37
CA THR A 15 -10.17 -34.23 1.52
C THR A 15 -10.48 -35.46 2.37
N VAL A 16 -11.74 -35.90 2.35
CA VAL A 16 -12.20 -37.09 3.10
C VAL A 16 -12.19 -38.36 2.25
N LYS A 17 -12.41 -38.20 0.93
CA LYS A 17 -12.42 -39.26 -0.06
C LYS A 17 -12.04 -38.73 -1.44
N GLY A 18 -11.46 -39.58 -2.30
CA GLY A 18 -11.18 -39.22 -3.69
C GLY A 18 -9.77 -38.69 -3.93
N ASP A 19 -8.82 -38.97 -3.04
CA ASP A 19 -7.41 -38.55 -3.22
C ASP A 19 -6.83 -39.10 -4.52
N GLU A 20 -7.25 -40.33 -4.95
CA GLU A 20 -6.88 -40.92 -6.22
C GLU A 20 -7.32 -40.08 -7.43
N VAL A 21 -8.45 -39.39 -7.34
CA VAL A 21 -8.93 -38.50 -8.40
C VAL A 21 -8.09 -37.24 -8.45
N ILE A 22 -7.72 -36.69 -7.29
CA ILE A 22 -6.84 -35.52 -7.18
C ILE A 22 -5.48 -35.88 -7.81
N ASP A 23 -4.93 -37.06 -7.54
CA ASP A 23 -3.69 -37.54 -8.12
C ASP A 23 -3.75 -37.67 -9.65
N ILE A 24 -4.87 -38.15 -10.19
CA ILE A 24 -5.08 -38.22 -11.65
C ILE A 24 -5.08 -36.82 -12.26
N ILE A 25 -5.77 -35.87 -11.61
CA ILE A 25 -5.81 -34.46 -12.03
C ILE A 25 -4.41 -33.83 -11.98
N ALA A 26 -3.67 -34.06 -10.90
CA ALA A 26 -2.33 -33.52 -10.69
C ALA A 26 -1.31 -34.04 -11.69
N LYS A 27 -1.47 -35.30 -12.18
CA LYS A 27 -0.63 -35.97 -13.20
C LYS A 27 -1.04 -35.64 -14.64
N ALA A 28 -2.12 -34.86 -14.84
CA ALA A 28 -2.55 -34.51 -16.19
C ALA A 28 -1.45 -33.72 -16.94
N PRO A 29 -1.22 -33.99 -18.24
CA PRO A 29 -0.27 -33.24 -19.05
C PRO A 29 -0.60 -31.76 -19.02
N ARG A 30 0.39 -30.90 -18.69
CA ARG A 30 0.25 -29.46 -18.50
C ARG A 30 1.30 -28.69 -19.32
N ASP A 31 1.04 -27.44 -19.58
CA ASP A 31 1.96 -26.50 -20.22
C ASP A 31 2.97 -25.92 -19.19
N GLU A 32 3.83 -25.01 -19.64
CA GLU A 32 4.85 -24.35 -18.82
C GLU A 32 4.26 -23.48 -17.70
N ARG A 33 3.00 -23.08 -17.83
CA ARG A 33 2.25 -22.31 -16.81
C ARG A 33 1.41 -23.20 -15.89
N ASN A 34 1.66 -24.52 -15.93
CA ASN A 34 0.90 -25.52 -15.16
C ASN A 34 -0.58 -25.64 -15.53
N ARG A 35 -1.02 -25.12 -16.69
CA ARG A 35 -2.38 -25.31 -17.17
C ARG A 35 -2.50 -26.67 -17.85
N PRO A 36 -3.51 -27.49 -17.52
CA PRO A 36 -3.75 -28.78 -18.21
C PRO A 36 -3.93 -28.57 -19.72
N LYS A 37 -3.23 -29.36 -20.54
CA LYS A 37 -3.34 -29.32 -22.02
C LYS A 37 -4.74 -29.72 -22.51
N LYS A 38 -5.46 -30.49 -21.72
CA LYS A 38 -6.86 -30.85 -21.94
C LYS A 38 -7.67 -30.30 -20.77
N ASP A 39 -8.71 -29.56 -21.06
CA ASP A 39 -9.56 -28.94 -20.04
C ASP A 39 -10.13 -29.98 -19.08
N ILE A 40 -9.94 -29.70 -17.77
CA ILE A 40 -10.56 -30.48 -16.70
C ILE A 40 -11.75 -29.64 -16.21
N LYS A 41 -12.97 -30.16 -16.40
CA LYS A 41 -14.20 -29.44 -16.11
C LYS A 41 -14.93 -30.05 -14.93
N ILE A 42 -15.26 -29.21 -13.94
CA ILE A 42 -16.18 -29.56 -12.87
C ILE A 42 -17.59 -29.58 -13.44
N LYS A 43 -18.24 -30.74 -13.45
CA LYS A 43 -19.62 -30.87 -13.96
C LYS A 43 -20.67 -30.47 -12.94
N LYS A 44 -20.42 -30.76 -11.66
CA LYS A 44 -21.37 -30.50 -10.57
C LYS A 44 -20.62 -30.40 -9.25
N ILE A 45 -21.03 -29.46 -8.43
CA ILE A 45 -20.67 -29.35 -7.01
C ILE A 45 -21.95 -29.48 -6.20
N THR A 46 -21.95 -30.33 -5.17
CA THR A 46 -23.07 -30.46 -4.23
C THR A 46 -22.56 -30.05 -2.85
N ILE A 47 -23.22 -29.05 -2.25
CA ILE A 47 -22.89 -28.60 -0.89
C ILE A 47 -23.86 -29.27 0.08
N ILE A 48 -23.32 -29.94 1.10
CA ILE A 48 -24.11 -30.56 2.16
C ILE A 48 -23.86 -29.77 3.45
N ALA A 49 -24.86 -29.00 3.88
CA ALA A 49 -24.78 -28.22 5.10
C ALA A 49 -25.17 -29.08 6.31
N ASN A 50 -24.20 -29.40 7.16
CA ASN A 50 -24.40 -30.14 8.39
C ASN A 50 -24.29 -29.22 9.61
N GLY A 51 -25.21 -29.39 10.56
CA GLY A 51 -25.29 -28.56 11.76
C GLY A 51 -26.09 -27.26 11.59
N LYS A 52 -26.40 -26.63 12.71
CA LYS A 52 -27.28 -25.45 12.77
C LYS A 52 -26.64 -24.24 12.07
N ASP A 53 -25.38 -23.99 12.33
CA ASP A 53 -24.67 -22.82 11.81
C ASP A 53 -24.45 -22.92 10.28
N ALA A 54 -24.09 -24.12 9.78
CA ALA A 54 -23.92 -24.35 8.35
C ALA A 54 -25.23 -24.19 7.60
N LYS A 55 -26.37 -24.60 8.17
CA LYS A 55 -27.71 -24.43 7.57
C LYS A 55 -28.18 -22.98 7.61
N ALA A 56 -27.76 -22.20 8.61
CA ALA A 56 -28.07 -20.78 8.74
C ALA A 56 -27.15 -19.89 7.88
N PHE A 57 -26.03 -20.40 7.38
CA PHE A 57 -25.07 -19.64 6.61
C PHE A 57 -25.61 -19.25 5.23
N ASN A 58 -25.79 -17.94 5.03
CA ASN A 58 -26.21 -17.38 3.74
C ASN A 58 -24.99 -16.83 2.99
N ALA A 59 -24.39 -17.65 2.14
CA ALA A 59 -23.20 -17.28 1.36
C ALA A 59 -23.43 -16.05 0.48
N VAL A 60 -24.61 -15.95 -0.15
CA VAL A 60 -24.96 -14.81 -1.04
C VAL A 60 -24.96 -13.51 -0.25
N GLU A 61 -25.55 -13.49 0.92
CA GLU A 61 -25.59 -12.32 1.78
C GLU A 61 -24.19 -11.92 2.28
N VAL A 62 -23.40 -12.90 2.72
CA VAL A 62 -22.02 -12.66 3.19
C VAL A 62 -21.17 -12.06 2.07
N PHE A 63 -21.20 -12.61 0.86
CA PHE A 63 -20.47 -12.07 -0.29
C PHE A 63 -20.99 -10.69 -0.70
N ASN A 64 -22.28 -10.48 -0.77
CA ASN A 64 -22.85 -9.17 -1.11
C ASN A 64 -22.43 -8.09 -0.10
N ASN A 65 -22.45 -8.41 1.19
CA ASN A 65 -22.00 -7.48 2.23
C ASN A 65 -20.50 -7.20 2.12
N TYR A 66 -19.69 -8.20 1.83
CA TYR A 66 -18.26 -8.02 1.60
C TYR A 66 -17.99 -7.09 0.41
N PHE A 67 -18.64 -7.29 -0.73
CA PHE A 67 -18.47 -6.43 -1.89
C PHE A 67 -18.98 -5.01 -1.66
N LYS A 68 -20.09 -4.82 -0.94
CA LYS A 68 -20.55 -3.49 -0.52
C LYS A 68 -19.50 -2.76 0.32
N ILE A 69 -18.85 -3.45 1.25
CA ILE A 69 -17.77 -2.86 2.07
C ILE A 69 -16.61 -2.41 1.17
N ILE A 70 -16.20 -3.23 0.19
CA ILE A 70 -15.14 -2.88 -0.76
C ILE A 70 -15.52 -1.64 -1.58
N GLU A 71 -16.75 -1.59 -2.10
CA GLU A 71 -17.24 -0.43 -2.86
C GLU A 71 -17.24 0.85 -2.03
N VAL A 72 -17.71 0.78 -0.78
CA VAL A 72 -17.70 1.92 0.15
C VAL A 72 -16.26 2.39 0.42
N ARG A 73 -15.32 1.47 0.65
CA ARG A 73 -13.90 1.81 0.83
C ARG A 73 -13.32 2.48 -0.41
N LYS A 74 -13.60 1.93 -1.59
CA LYS A 74 -13.14 2.51 -2.86
C LYS A 74 -13.70 3.91 -3.09
N SER A 75 -15.00 4.09 -2.87
CA SER A 75 -15.65 5.40 -3.01
C SER A 75 -15.08 6.44 -2.06
N LYS A 76 -14.81 6.04 -0.81
CA LYS A 76 -14.16 6.90 0.19
C LYS A 76 -12.77 7.36 -0.28
N GLY A 77 -11.96 6.45 -0.82
CA GLY A 77 -10.65 6.79 -1.35
C GLY A 77 -10.70 7.73 -2.56
N ILE A 78 -11.68 7.53 -3.46
CA ILE A 78 -11.88 8.41 -4.62
C ILE A 78 -12.26 9.82 -4.18
N GLU A 79 -13.15 9.95 -3.19
CA GLU A 79 -13.58 11.25 -2.68
C GLU A 79 -12.43 11.97 -1.98
N ALA A 80 -11.68 11.28 -1.12
CA ALA A 80 -10.49 11.84 -0.47
C ALA A 80 -9.45 12.32 -1.51
N ALA A 81 -9.23 11.54 -2.58
CA ALA A 81 -8.31 11.91 -3.64
C ALA A 81 -8.75 13.18 -4.39
N LYS A 82 -10.05 13.34 -4.66
CA LYS A 82 -10.56 14.57 -5.31
C LYS A 82 -10.30 15.80 -4.46
N VAL A 83 -10.58 15.74 -3.16
CA VAL A 83 -10.35 16.86 -2.24
C VAL A 83 -8.87 17.22 -2.23
N LEU A 84 -7.98 16.23 -2.10
CA LEU A 84 -6.54 16.47 -2.12
C LEU A 84 -6.02 17.01 -3.45
N ASN A 85 -6.55 16.54 -4.58
CA ASN A 85 -6.15 17.05 -5.90
C ASN A 85 -6.38 18.57 -6.03
N GLU A 86 -7.54 19.05 -5.58
CA GLU A 86 -7.82 20.50 -5.59
C GLU A 86 -6.92 21.27 -4.61
N GLU A 87 -6.64 20.69 -3.46
CA GLU A 87 -5.71 21.27 -2.49
C GLU A 87 -4.28 21.33 -3.05
N PHE A 88 -3.80 20.23 -3.66
CA PHE A 88 -2.47 20.15 -4.26
C PHE A 88 -2.27 21.20 -5.35
N LYS A 89 -3.21 21.33 -6.29
CA LYS A 89 -3.15 22.32 -7.36
C LYS A 89 -3.03 23.74 -6.81
N LYS A 90 -3.84 24.07 -5.79
CA LYS A 90 -3.81 25.41 -5.17
C LYS A 90 -2.46 25.64 -4.49
N GLN A 91 -2.01 24.71 -3.66
CA GLN A 91 -0.76 24.86 -2.92
C GLN A 91 0.45 24.91 -3.85
N GLU A 92 0.50 24.02 -4.84
CA GLU A 92 1.61 23.97 -5.78
C GLU A 92 1.78 25.24 -6.61
N ALA A 93 0.66 25.87 -6.99
CA ALA A 93 0.67 27.12 -7.76
C ALA A 93 1.28 28.31 -6.99
N GLU A 94 1.21 28.30 -5.67
CA GLU A 94 1.72 29.36 -4.79
C GLU A 94 3.21 29.17 -4.42
N LEU A 95 3.78 27.99 -4.70
CA LEU A 95 5.14 27.65 -4.31
C LEU A 95 6.16 27.91 -5.41
N LYS A 96 7.34 28.36 -5.00
CA LYS A 96 8.52 28.46 -5.88
C LYS A 96 9.26 27.13 -5.87
N ALA A 97 9.65 26.69 -7.06
CA ALA A 97 10.51 25.53 -7.20
C ALA A 97 11.93 25.82 -6.70
N LEU A 98 12.53 24.82 -6.06
CA LEU A 98 13.96 24.81 -5.78
C LEU A 98 14.76 24.58 -7.09
N PRO A 99 16.09 24.79 -7.11
CA PRO A 99 16.88 24.58 -8.34
C PRO A 99 16.76 23.17 -8.94
N SER A 100 16.47 22.16 -8.15
CA SER A 100 16.20 20.78 -8.60
C SER A 100 14.86 20.61 -9.28
N GLY A 101 13.89 21.49 -9.02
CA GLY A 101 12.52 21.42 -9.51
C GLY A 101 11.50 20.97 -8.47
N ILE A 102 11.89 20.48 -7.28
CA ILE A 102 10.92 20.19 -6.23
C ILE A 102 10.34 21.49 -5.63
N LYS A 103 9.11 21.40 -5.09
CA LYS A 103 8.50 22.47 -4.35
C LYS A 103 8.15 21.98 -2.96
N ILE A 104 8.42 22.77 -1.93
CA ILE A 104 8.20 22.36 -0.53
C ILE A 104 7.26 23.35 0.15
N LEU A 105 6.20 22.83 0.75
CA LEU A 105 5.29 23.54 1.64
C LEU A 105 5.61 23.12 3.08
N SER A 106 5.99 24.07 3.93
CA SER A 106 6.12 23.84 5.37
C SER A 106 4.72 23.82 5.99
N VAL A 107 4.31 22.66 6.53
CA VAL A 107 3.02 22.48 7.20
C VAL A 107 3.15 22.71 8.70
N VAL A 108 4.23 22.18 9.31
CA VAL A 108 4.57 22.41 10.72
C VAL A 108 6.07 22.65 10.81
N GLN A 109 6.47 23.69 11.53
CA GLN A 109 7.86 23.92 11.91
C GLN A 109 8.12 23.29 13.27
N GLY A 110 8.90 22.21 13.29
CA GLY A 110 9.35 21.55 14.50
C GLY A 110 10.30 22.43 15.33
N SER A 111 10.44 22.11 16.58
CA SER A 111 11.39 22.76 17.50
C SER A 111 12.57 21.87 17.86
N GLY A 112 12.62 20.63 17.34
CA GLY A 112 13.67 19.67 17.63
C GLY A 112 14.99 19.98 16.91
N GLU A 113 15.98 19.16 17.18
CA GLU A 113 17.32 19.29 16.59
C GLU A 113 17.33 18.91 15.11
N LYS A 114 18.28 19.47 14.37
CA LYS A 114 18.55 19.04 13.01
C LYS A 114 19.41 17.77 13.04
N PRO A 115 18.97 16.69 12.38
CA PRO A 115 19.75 15.45 12.36
C PRO A 115 21.14 15.67 11.74
N GLN A 116 22.12 14.94 12.24
CA GLN A 116 23.45 14.92 11.67
C GLN A 116 23.52 13.94 10.49
N GLN A 117 24.46 14.17 9.58
CA GLN A 117 24.66 13.28 8.45
C GLN A 117 24.95 11.84 8.93
N ASN A 118 24.29 10.87 8.26
CA ASN A 118 24.34 9.44 8.55
C ASN A 118 23.58 8.98 9.81
N GLN A 119 22.90 9.85 10.53
CA GLN A 119 21.93 9.38 11.52
C GLN A 119 20.70 8.74 10.85
N LEU A 120 20.04 7.87 11.58
CA LEU A 120 18.71 7.36 11.20
C LEU A 120 17.64 8.27 11.78
N VAL A 121 16.74 8.74 10.96
CA VAL A 121 15.55 9.52 11.37
C VAL A 121 14.31 8.67 11.28
N LEU A 122 13.42 8.79 12.24
CA LEU A 122 12.13 8.14 12.27
C LEU A 122 11.11 9.00 11.51
N VAL A 123 10.53 8.46 10.46
CA VAL A 123 9.71 9.22 9.52
C VAL A 123 8.31 8.63 9.41
N ASN A 124 7.31 9.48 9.56
CA ASN A 124 5.97 9.24 9.04
C ASN A 124 5.85 9.85 7.64
N TYR A 125 5.19 9.14 6.74
CA TYR A 125 4.94 9.65 5.40
C TYR A 125 3.60 9.17 4.82
N ALA A 126 3.12 9.94 3.87
CA ALA A 126 2.06 9.54 2.96
C ALA A 126 2.44 9.98 1.54
N GLY A 127 2.41 9.04 0.60
CA GLY A 127 2.76 9.28 -0.80
C GLY A 127 1.53 9.23 -1.70
N TYR A 128 1.39 10.25 -2.54
CA TYR A 128 0.26 10.44 -3.44
C TYR A 128 0.73 10.69 -4.87
N LEU A 129 -0.07 10.27 -5.84
CA LEU A 129 -0.01 10.81 -7.19
C LEU A 129 -0.51 12.25 -7.19
N GLU A 130 -0.15 13.06 -8.19
CA GLU A 130 -0.59 14.46 -8.33
C GLU A 130 -2.12 14.63 -8.34
N ASN A 131 -2.85 13.58 -8.75
CA ASN A 131 -4.32 13.56 -8.73
C ASN A 131 -4.92 13.29 -7.35
N GLY A 132 -4.11 13.25 -6.29
CA GLY A 132 -4.51 13.01 -4.91
C GLY A 132 -4.67 11.53 -4.54
N THR A 133 -4.46 10.58 -5.46
CA THR A 133 -4.56 9.14 -5.15
C THR A 133 -3.42 8.71 -4.23
N LEU A 134 -3.75 8.24 -3.04
CA LEU A 134 -2.78 7.64 -2.11
C LEU A 134 -2.20 6.35 -2.72
N PHE A 135 -0.88 6.22 -2.81
CA PHE A 135 -0.24 4.97 -3.22
C PHE A 135 0.40 4.21 -2.05
N ASP A 136 0.96 4.91 -1.07
CA ASP A 136 1.56 4.29 0.12
C ASP A 136 1.56 5.25 1.33
N SER A 137 1.46 4.70 2.54
CA SER A 137 1.60 5.43 3.79
C SER A 137 1.95 4.50 4.95
N ASN A 138 2.69 4.99 5.94
CA ASN A 138 2.85 4.32 7.23
C ASN A 138 1.97 4.94 8.33
N ILE A 139 1.02 5.81 7.97
CA ILE A 139 0.10 6.48 8.88
C ILE A 139 -1.27 5.82 8.78
N LYS A 140 -1.72 5.20 9.88
CA LYS A 140 -2.98 4.45 9.94
C LYS A 140 -4.19 5.27 9.55
N GLU A 141 -4.29 6.46 10.10
CA GLU A 141 -5.42 7.39 9.88
C GLU A 141 -5.54 7.79 8.41
N VAL A 142 -4.40 7.97 7.75
CA VAL A 142 -4.36 8.26 6.30
C VAL A 142 -4.89 7.07 5.50
N GLU A 143 -4.42 5.86 5.78
CA GLU A 143 -4.92 4.67 5.08
C GLU A 143 -6.41 4.41 5.36
N GLU A 144 -6.90 4.68 6.57
CA GLU A 144 -8.33 4.62 6.91
C GLU A 144 -9.14 5.65 6.12
N GLN A 145 -8.65 6.87 6.00
CA GLN A 145 -9.28 7.93 5.21
C GLN A 145 -9.43 7.54 3.73
N PHE A 146 -8.42 6.88 3.16
CA PHE A 146 -8.43 6.42 1.77
C PHE A 146 -9.04 5.03 1.57
N GLY A 147 -9.59 4.41 2.61
CA GLY A 147 -10.17 3.08 2.54
C GLY A 147 -9.16 1.96 2.28
N LYS A 148 -7.87 2.21 2.52
CA LYS A 148 -6.74 1.27 2.31
C LYS A 148 -6.27 0.59 3.59
N TYR A 149 -6.88 0.86 4.73
CA TYR A 149 -6.50 0.26 6.01
C TYR A 149 -6.34 -1.26 5.92
N ASN A 150 -5.22 -1.76 6.41
CA ASN A 150 -4.85 -3.16 6.43
C ASN A 150 -4.75 -3.68 7.87
N ALA A 151 -5.75 -4.47 8.30
CA ALA A 151 -5.80 -5.02 9.65
C ALA A 151 -4.65 -6.00 9.97
N LEU A 152 -4.06 -6.67 8.97
CA LEU A 152 -2.90 -7.53 9.18
C LEU A 152 -1.64 -6.70 9.46
N ARG A 153 -1.41 -5.64 8.67
CA ARG A 153 -0.33 -4.68 8.90
C ARG A 153 -0.43 -4.03 10.27
N ASP A 154 -1.65 -3.67 10.70
CA ASP A 154 -1.90 -3.11 12.03
C ASP A 154 -1.54 -4.08 13.16
N ARG A 155 -1.99 -5.34 13.05
CA ARG A 155 -1.63 -6.40 14.02
C ARG A 155 -0.13 -6.68 14.08
N GLN A 156 0.59 -6.46 13.00
CA GLN A 156 2.05 -6.60 12.91
C GLN A 156 2.79 -5.32 13.32
N ASN A 157 2.08 -4.32 13.87
CA ASN A 157 2.66 -3.04 14.26
C ASN A 157 3.32 -2.28 13.10
N GLY A 158 2.74 -2.43 11.89
CA GLY A 158 3.28 -1.87 10.65
C GLY A 158 2.94 -0.40 10.41
N TYR A 159 2.06 0.19 11.25
CA TYR A 159 1.75 1.62 11.24
C TYR A 159 2.58 2.33 12.32
N LYS A 160 3.84 2.58 12.01
CA LYS A 160 4.78 3.27 12.89
C LYS A 160 5.81 4.03 12.05
N PRO A 161 6.48 5.05 12.63
CA PRO A 161 7.59 5.73 11.95
C PRO A 161 8.67 4.75 11.48
N ILE A 162 9.15 4.93 10.25
CA ILE A 162 10.15 4.07 9.61
C ILE A 162 11.52 4.76 9.68
N PRO A 163 12.61 4.04 10.02
CA PRO A 163 13.94 4.61 10.03
C PRO A 163 14.46 4.83 8.61
N PHE A 164 14.81 6.07 8.28
CA PHE A 164 15.50 6.43 7.04
C PHE A 164 16.88 7.02 7.33
N PRO A 165 17.92 6.70 6.51
CA PRO A 165 19.22 7.33 6.62
C PRO A 165 19.15 8.82 6.23
N TYR A 166 19.60 9.70 7.12
CA TYR A 166 19.69 11.14 6.85
C TYR A 166 21.02 11.45 6.15
N THR A 167 21.11 11.09 4.86
CA THR A 167 22.34 11.23 4.06
C THR A 167 22.02 11.38 2.57
N PRO A 168 22.84 12.14 1.80
CA PRO A 168 22.68 12.22 0.34
C PRO A 168 22.80 10.87 -0.39
N SER A 169 23.48 9.88 0.20
CA SER A 169 23.62 8.53 -0.36
C SER A 169 22.48 7.57 -0.03
N ALA A 170 21.44 8.02 0.70
CA ALA A 170 20.26 7.18 0.99
C ALA A 170 19.61 6.65 -0.30
N GLY A 171 19.21 5.38 -0.28
CA GLY A 171 18.51 4.71 -1.38
C GLY A 171 17.06 5.12 -1.54
N LEU A 172 16.76 6.42 -1.48
CA LEU A 172 15.45 7.03 -1.64
C LEU A 172 15.37 7.74 -2.99
N ILE A 173 14.16 7.93 -3.52
CA ILE A 173 13.97 8.76 -4.73
C ILE A 173 14.56 10.16 -4.50
N PRO A 174 15.19 10.75 -5.52
CA PRO A 174 15.96 11.99 -5.36
C PRO A 174 15.19 13.12 -4.70
N GLY A 175 13.95 13.38 -5.13
CA GLY A 175 13.13 14.46 -4.59
C GLY A 175 12.72 14.26 -3.12
N PHE A 176 12.40 13.03 -2.71
CA PHE A 176 12.10 12.73 -1.30
C PHE A 176 13.34 12.95 -0.41
N LYS A 177 14.48 12.44 -0.85
CA LYS A 177 15.75 12.59 -0.15
C LYS A 177 16.16 14.05 0.00
N GLU A 178 16.08 14.84 -1.07
CA GLU A 178 16.36 16.27 -1.02
C GLU A 178 15.48 16.99 0.00
N ALA A 179 14.17 16.73 -0.03
CA ALA A 179 13.24 17.31 0.92
C ALA A 179 13.55 16.90 2.37
N LEU A 180 13.79 15.60 2.61
CA LEU A 180 14.13 15.08 3.94
C LEU A 180 15.35 15.78 4.54
N LEU A 181 16.40 16.03 3.75
CA LEU A 181 17.64 16.67 4.20
C LEU A 181 17.47 18.16 4.58
N THR A 182 16.35 18.78 4.23
CA THR A 182 16.03 20.14 4.69
C THR A 182 15.42 20.18 6.09
N MET A 183 14.85 19.07 6.56
CA MET A 183 14.00 18.96 7.75
C MET A 183 14.80 18.76 9.03
N LYS A 184 14.16 19.11 10.14
CA LYS A 184 14.58 18.81 11.52
C LYS A 184 13.46 18.04 12.25
N VAL A 185 13.75 17.52 13.43
CA VAL A 185 12.77 16.78 14.24
C VAL A 185 11.55 17.66 14.56
N GLY A 186 10.38 17.09 14.33
CA GLY A 186 9.09 17.74 14.49
C GLY A 186 8.60 18.51 13.26
N ASP A 187 9.42 18.67 12.23
CA ASP A 187 8.95 19.26 10.96
C ASP A 187 7.95 18.35 10.27
N LYS A 188 6.90 18.97 9.72
CA LYS A 188 5.99 18.36 8.73
C LYS A 188 6.02 19.20 7.47
N ILE A 189 6.26 18.55 6.34
CA ILE A 189 6.28 19.22 5.04
C ILE A 189 5.40 18.46 4.06
N ARG A 190 4.92 19.17 3.05
CA ARG A 190 4.42 18.59 1.80
C ARG A 190 5.41 18.92 0.69
N VAL A 191 5.85 17.92 -0.03
CA VAL A 191 6.77 18.10 -1.15
C VAL A 191 6.15 17.62 -2.45
N PHE A 192 6.23 18.47 -3.48
CA PHE A 192 5.83 18.18 -4.85
C PHE A 192 7.08 17.81 -5.64
N ILE A 193 7.09 16.60 -6.19
CA ILE A 193 8.24 15.96 -6.81
C ILE A 193 7.93 15.70 -8.28
N PRO A 194 8.63 16.33 -9.23
CA PRO A 194 8.48 15.99 -10.64
C PRO A 194 8.94 14.56 -10.90
N SER A 195 8.36 13.91 -11.90
CA SER A 195 8.61 12.50 -12.21
C SER A 195 10.09 12.15 -12.37
N SER A 196 10.89 13.07 -12.94
CA SER A 196 12.34 12.91 -13.10
C SER A 196 13.13 12.78 -11.80
N LEU A 197 12.58 13.26 -10.68
CA LEU A 197 13.12 13.13 -9.33
C LEU A 197 12.36 12.10 -8.48
N GLY A 198 11.39 11.41 -9.09
CA GLY A 198 10.62 10.30 -8.55
C GLY A 198 11.02 8.97 -9.19
N TYR A 199 10.05 8.29 -9.81
CA TYR A 199 10.24 6.99 -10.45
C TYR A 199 10.42 7.07 -11.99
N GLY A 200 10.41 8.27 -12.55
CA GLY A 200 10.70 8.53 -13.98
C GLY A 200 9.81 7.78 -14.96
N GLU A 201 10.43 7.41 -16.09
CA GLU A 201 9.75 6.70 -17.18
C GLU A 201 9.38 5.25 -16.85
N ALA A 202 10.03 4.65 -15.85
CA ALA A 202 9.73 3.28 -15.44
C ALA A 202 8.47 3.18 -14.58
N GLY A 203 8.16 4.22 -13.79
CA GLY A 203 7.14 4.12 -12.74
C GLY A 203 7.57 3.15 -11.64
N ALA A 204 6.62 2.64 -10.86
CA ALA A 204 6.87 1.61 -9.86
C ALA A 204 5.69 0.63 -9.79
N ASP A 205 5.95 -0.61 -10.15
CA ASP A 205 4.97 -1.70 -10.22
C ASP A 205 3.66 -1.26 -10.95
N ASP A 206 2.52 -1.83 -10.54
CA ASP A 206 1.20 -1.42 -11.02
C ASP A 206 0.60 -0.23 -10.23
N VAL A 207 1.40 0.42 -9.37
CA VAL A 207 0.93 1.41 -8.40
C VAL A 207 1.24 2.84 -8.82
N ILE A 208 2.43 3.07 -9.37
CA ILE A 208 2.86 4.39 -9.84
C ILE A 208 3.09 4.33 -11.35
N PRO A 209 2.21 4.92 -12.15
CA PRO A 209 2.36 4.94 -13.60
C PRO A 209 3.66 5.63 -14.05
N PRO A 210 4.18 5.29 -15.24
CA PRO A 210 5.29 6.01 -15.86
C PRO A 210 5.06 7.53 -15.91
N ASN A 211 6.13 8.28 -15.68
CA ASN A 211 6.13 9.76 -15.74
C ASN A 211 5.16 10.45 -14.76
N SER A 212 4.79 9.79 -13.66
CA SER A 212 3.93 10.38 -12.65
C SER A 212 4.67 11.37 -11.76
N ASN A 213 4.15 12.59 -11.63
CA ASN A 213 4.52 13.50 -10.57
C ASN A 213 3.96 12.99 -9.23
N LEU A 214 4.70 13.23 -8.16
CA LEU A 214 4.38 12.71 -6.83
C LEU A 214 4.22 13.84 -5.84
N VAL A 215 3.39 13.60 -4.84
CA VAL A 215 3.28 14.47 -3.67
C VAL A 215 3.52 13.62 -2.43
N PHE A 216 4.35 14.09 -1.52
CA PHE A 216 4.55 13.41 -0.23
C PHE A 216 4.29 14.38 0.92
N ASP A 217 3.56 13.90 1.90
CA ASP A 217 3.56 14.45 3.24
C ASP A 217 4.62 13.69 4.05
N ILE A 218 5.56 14.42 4.67
CA ILE A 218 6.70 13.86 5.39
C ILE A 218 6.78 14.51 6.76
N GLU A 219 6.96 13.70 7.80
CA GLU A 219 7.22 14.16 9.17
C GLU A 219 8.43 13.43 9.75
N ILE A 220 9.42 14.17 10.25
CA ILE A 220 10.47 13.58 11.08
C ILE A 220 9.98 13.60 12.54
N THR A 221 9.70 12.43 13.09
CA THR A 221 9.18 12.29 14.45
C THR A 221 10.28 12.27 15.51
N ASP A 222 11.44 11.66 15.18
CA ASP A 222 12.56 11.53 16.10
C ASP A 222 13.83 11.12 15.35
N ILE A 223 14.97 11.10 16.06
CA ILE A 223 16.23 10.46 15.62
C ILE A 223 16.30 9.09 16.30
N ALA A 224 16.50 8.03 15.49
CA ALA A 224 16.62 6.70 16.03
C ALA A 224 17.87 6.57 16.91
N LYS A 225 17.69 5.97 18.08
CA LYS A 225 18.76 5.72 19.07
C LYS A 225 19.49 4.42 18.76
#